data_cf3eb7bbbe1afa8da3d53432da12b0f9
#
_entry.id   cf3eb7bbbe1afa8da3d53432da12b0f9
#
_cell.length_a   1.000
_cell.length_b   1.000
_cell.length_c   1.000
_cell.angle_alpha   90.00
_cell.angle_beta   90.00
_cell.angle_gamma   90.00
#
_symmetry.space_group_name_H-M   'P 1'
#
loop_
_entity.id
_entity.type
_entity.pdbx_description
1 polymer ?
#
loop_
_entity_poly.entity_id
_entity_poly.type
_entity_poly.pdbx_seq_one_letter_code
_entity_poly.pdbx_strand_id
1 'polypeptide(L)'
;MPDEIAAEPVSKPQITFDEFARIDLRVVKVIHAENHPNADRLLVLKLDDGSGEERQVCAGIKAFYNPEDLVGRSVVIVANLAPRTIRGQESRGMILAASDAPSDDAAGERNVVVLTPMGEIPPGSIVS
;
A
#
# COMPACT_ATOMS: atom_id res chain seq x y z
N MET A 1 -22.29 18.60 -2.92
CA MET A 1 -21.77 18.57 -2.90
C MET A 1 -21.04 18.71 -2.78
N PRO A 2 -20.73 18.66 -2.79
CA PRO A 2 -19.92 18.77 -2.53
C PRO A 2 -19.05 19.00 -2.46
N ASP A 3 -18.82 19.23 -2.52
CA ASP A 3 -18.05 19.44 -2.46
C ASP A 3 -17.40 19.55 -1.76
N GLU A 4 -17.65 19.49 -1.33
CA GLU A 4 -17.19 19.56 -0.59
C GLU A 4 -16.21 19.06 -0.26
N ILE A 5 -15.79 18.55 -0.72
CA ILE A 5 -14.77 18.07 -0.57
C ILE A 5 -13.88 18.96 -0.30
N ALA A 6 -13.97 19.11 0.42
CA ALA A 6 -13.32 19.89 0.95
C ALA A 6 -12.06 20.24 0.55
N ALA A 7 -11.31 19.61 0.81
CA ALA A 7 -10.12 19.95 0.56
C ALA A 7 -9.92 19.97 -0.79
N GLU A 8 -9.45 20.85 -1.32
CA GLU A 8 -9.20 20.92 -2.51
C GLU A 8 -8.28 19.95 -2.84
N PRO A 9 -8.55 19.02 -3.43
CA PRO A 9 -7.66 18.00 -3.77
C PRO A 9 -6.63 18.58 -4.65
N VAL A 10 -5.46 18.10 -4.50
CA VAL A 10 -4.44 18.44 -5.39
C VAL A 10 -4.78 17.86 -6.71
N SER A 11 -4.94 18.72 -7.68
CA SER A 11 -5.31 18.29 -8.98
C SER A 11 -4.11 17.82 -9.71
N LYS A 12 -4.12 16.66 -10.23
CA LYS A 12 -3.04 16.10 -11.02
C LYS A 12 -3.38 16.21 -12.50
N PRO A 13 -2.39 16.35 -13.36
CA PRO A 13 -2.68 16.36 -14.80
C PRO A 13 -3.32 15.07 -15.25
N GLN A 14 -4.11 15.15 -16.29
CA GLN A 14 -4.66 13.95 -16.89
C GLN A 14 -3.54 13.11 -17.49
N ILE A 15 -3.71 11.81 -17.47
CA ILE A 15 -2.79 10.89 -18.10
C ILE A 15 -3.56 10.06 -19.12
N THR A 16 -2.84 9.47 -20.05
CA THR A 16 -3.43 8.57 -21.03
C THR A 16 -3.58 7.19 -20.44
N PHE A 17 -4.36 6.36 -21.08
CA PHE A 17 -4.46 4.97 -20.66
C PHE A 17 -3.10 4.29 -20.76
N ASP A 18 -2.32 4.60 -21.79
CA ASP A 18 -0.99 3.98 -21.94
C ASP A 18 -0.09 4.33 -20.78
N GLU A 19 -0.18 5.53 -20.27
CA GLU A 19 0.61 5.91 -19.10
C GLU A 19 0.16 5.13 -17.86
N PHE A 20 -1.13 4.98 -17.67
CA PHE A 20 -1.62 4.19 -16.55
C PHE A 20 -1.24 2.73 -16.69
N ALA A 21 -1.25 2.21 -17.90
CA ALA A 21 -0.95 0.80 -18.14
C ALA A 21 0.49 0.42 -17.80
N ARG A 22 1.36 1.40 -17.59
CA ARG A 22 2.73 1.12 -17.17
C ARG A 22 2.81 0.72 -15.70
N ILE A 23 1.77 0.96 -14.93
CA ILE A 23 1.76 0.63 -13.52
C ILE A 23 1.21 -0.78 -13.36
N ASP A 24 1.97 -1.63 -12.69
CA ASP A 24 1.57 -3.01 -12.47
C ASP A 24 0.95 -3.13 -11.09
N LEU A 25 -0.38 -3.18 -11.03
CA LEU A 25 -1.10 -3.32 -9.77
C LEU A 25 -1.49 -4.77 -9.59
N ARG A 26 -1.23 -5.30 -8.41
CA ARG A 26 -1.52 -6.70 -8.12
C ARG A 26 -2.18 -6.86 -6.78
N VAL A 27 -3.07 -7.85 -6.69
CA VAL A 27 -3.60 -8.29 -5.41
C VAL A 27 -2.59 -9.27 -4.83
N VAL A 28 -2.23 -9.10 -3.59
CA VAL A 28 -1.29 -9.99 -2.89
C VAL A 28 -1.86 -10.31 -1.52
N LYS A 29 -1.38 -11.38 -0.91
CA LYS A 29 -1.83 -11.76 0.42
C LYS A 29 -0.71 -11.53 1.43
N VAL A 30 -1.04 -10.95 2.56
CA VAL A 30 -0.06 -10.73 3.62
C VAL A 30 0.14 -12.05 4.36
N ILE A 31 1.36 -12.57 4.36
CA ILE A 31 1.65 -13.83 5.03
C ILE A 31 2.40 -13.62 6.34
N HIS A 32 3.02 -12.47 6.52
CA HIS A 32 3.68 -12.13 7.78
C HIS A 32 3.78 -10.61 7.87
N ALA A 33 3.67 -10.08 9.06
CA ALA A 33 3.78 -8.64 9.28
C ALA A 33 4.45 -8.41 10.63
N GLU A 34 5.33 -7.41 10.67
CA GLU A 34 6.00 -7.07 11.91
C GLU A 34 6.38 -5.60 11.91
N ASN A 35 6.69 -5.08 13.08
CA ASN A 35 7.18 -3.71 13.17
C ASN A 35 8.57 -3.64 12.57
N HIS A 36 8.84 -2.55 11.86
CA HIS A 36 10.18 -2.33 11.33
C HIS A 36 11.13 -2.08 12.51
N PRO A 37 12.26 -2.76 12.58
CA PRO A 37 13.13 -2.66 13.75
C PRO A 37 13.80 -1.29 13.92
N ASN A 38 13.92 -0.53 12.85
CA ASN A 38 14.66 0.72 12.90
C ASN A 38 13.86 1.93 12.40
N ALA A 39 12.57 1.79 12.22
CA ALA A 39 11.75 2.89 11.71
C ALA A 39 10.40 2.85 12.42
N ASP A 40 10.10 3.90 13.17
CA ASP A 40 8.96 3.91 14.07
C ASP A 40 7.61 3.91 13.40
N ARG A 41 7.52 4.30 12.16
CA ARG A 41 6.23 4.44 11.49
C ARG A 41 5.96 3.37 10.47
N LEU A 42 6.86 2.39 10.37
CA LEU A 42 6.77 1.40 9.31
C LEU A 42 6.49 0.02 9.82
N LEU A 43 5.74 -0.73 9.03
CA LEU A 43 5.62 -2.17 9.16
C LEU A 43 6.39 -2.82 8.04
N VAL A 44 6.95 -3.98 8.29
CA VAL A 44 7.57 -4.82 7.26
C VAL A 44 6.61 -5.95 6.98
N LEU A 45 6.17 -6.08 5.74
CA LEU A 45 5.20 -7.08 5.34
C LEU A 45 5.84 -8.08 4.40
N LYS A 46 5.57 -9.35 4.62
CA LYS A 46 5.94 -10.40 3.69
C LYS A 46 4.68 -10.81 2.96
N LEU A 47 4.77 -10.85 1.65
CA LEU A 47 3.61 -10.99 0.79
C LEU A 47 3.74 -12.17 -0.14
N ASP A 48 2.61 -12.85 -0.36
CA ASP A 48 2.48 -13.85 -1.39
C ASP A 48 1.93 -13.13 -2.62
N ASP A 49 2.74 -13.01 -3.66
CA ASP A 49 2.34 -12.31 -4.88
C ASP A 49 2.04 -13.28 -6.02
N GLY A 50 1.93 -14.56 -5.70
CA GLY A 50 1.60 -15.58 -6.70
C GLY A 50 2.79 -16.07 -7.49
N SER A 51 3.98 -15.53 -7.27
CA SER A 51 5.16 -15.93 -8.04
C SER A 51 5.88 -17.15 -7.48
N GLY A 52 5.54 -17.54 -6.26
CA GLY A 52 6.26 -18.60 -5.59
C GLY A 52 7.40 -18.10 -4.74
N GLU A 53 7.72 -16.81 -4.83
CA GLU A 53 8.75 -16.20 -4.01
C GLU A 53 8.14 -15.17 -3.10
N GLU A 54 8.65 -15.09 -1.89
CA GLU A 54 8.14 -14.15 -0.94
C GLU A 54 8.58 -12.74 -1.30
N ARG A 55 7.66 -11.80 -1.28
CA ARG A 55 7.95 -10.40 -1.57
C ARG A 55 7.88 -9.62 -0.28
N GLN A 56 8.80 -8.69 -0.08
CA GLN A 56 8.78 -7.85 1.10
C GLN A 56 8.50 -6.40 0.71
N VAL A 57 7.63 -5.74 1.47
CA VAL A 57 7.41 -4.31 1.32
C VAL A 57 7.41 -3.68 2.70
N CYS A 58 7.79 -2.41 2.75
CA CYS A 58 7.67 -1.60 3.96
C CYS A 58 6.51 -0.64 3.75
N ALA A 59 5.66 -0.52 4.76
CA ALA A 59 4.45 0.30 4.64
C ALA A 59 4.33 1.22 5.84
N GLY A 60 4.06 2.49 5.57
CA GLY A 60 3.97 3.52 6.61
C GLY A 60 2.62 3.53 7.30
N ILE A 61 2.17 2.39 7.78
CA ILE A 61 0.83 2.25 8.35
C ILE A 61 0.85 1.77 9.79
N LYS A 62 2.01 1.81 10.45
CA LYS A 62 2.10 1.29 11.80
C LYS A 62 1.16 1.99 12.77
N ALA A 63 0.89 3.27 12.56
CA ALA A 63 0.02 4.01 13.45
C ALA A 63 -1.44 3.60 13.32
N PHE A 64 -1.79 2.87 12.26
CA PHE A 64 -3.19 2.56 11.94
C PHE A 64 -3.52 1.08 12.01
N TYR A 65 -2.52 0.21 12.03
CA TYR A 65 -2.75 -1.24 12.02
C TYR A 65 -1.78 -1.96 12.92
N ASN A 66 -2.28 -2.92 13.67
CA ASN A 66 -1.41 -3.86 14.35
C ASN A 66 -0.94 -4.88 13.31
N PRO A 67 0.33 -5.28 13.34
CA PRO A 67 0.81 -6.22 12.33
C PRO A 67 -0.01 -7.49 12.22
N GLU A 68 -0.39 -8.06 13.36
CA GLU A 68 -1.11 -9.32 13.34
C GLU A 68 -2.51 -9.21 12.71
N ASP A 69 -3.06 -8.03 12.64
CA ASP A 69 -4.38 -7.86 12.03
C ASP A 69 -4.33 -7.86 10.51
N LEU A 70 -3.13 -7.77 9.94
CA LEU A 70 -2.98 -7.76 8.49
C LEU A 70 -2.72 -9.14 7.94
N VAL A 71 -2.24 -10.06 8.75
CA VAL A 71 -1.88 -11.40 8.26
C VAL A 71 -3.14 -12.11 7.75
N GLY A 72 -3.04 -12.66 6.55
CA GLY A 72 -4.17 -13.34 5.92
C GLY A 72 -5.04 -12.44 5.07
N ARG A 73 -4.79 -11.12 5.11
CA ARG A 73 -5.60 -10.18 4.33
C ARG A 73 -5.05 -10.04 2.93
N SER A 74 -5.95 -9.80 1.99
CA SER A 74 -5.57 -9.46 0.62
C SER A 74 -5.48 -7.95 0.50
N VAL A 75 -4.43 -7.46 -0.11
CA VAL A 75 -4.20 -6.04 -0.29
C VAL A 75 -3.74 -5.79 -1.72
N VAL A 76 -3.63 -4.54 -2.12
CA VAL A 76 -3.23 -4.19 -3.47
C VAL A 76 -1.90 -3.47 -3.40
N ILE A 77 -0.96 -3.84 -4.27
CA ILE A 77 0.33 -3.18 -4.31
C ILE A 77 0.64 -2.67 -5.71
N VAL A 78 1.51 -1.68 -5.78
CA VAL A 78 2.18 -1.33 -7.02
C VAL A 78 3.40 -2.25 -7.09
N ALA A 79 3.36 -3.21 -8.01
CA ALA A 79 4.34 -4.30 -8.01
C ALA A 79 5.62 -3.96 -8.75
N ASN A 80 5.57 -3.00 -9.65
CA ASN A 80 6.73 -2.70 -10.49
C ASN A 80 7.43 -1.39 -10.14
N LEU A 81 7.35 -0.97 -8.89
CA LEU A 81 8.20 0.11 -8.43
C LEU A 81 9.61 -0.41 -8.25
N ALA A 82 10.58 0.45 -8.53
CA ALA A 82 11.97 0.10 -8.28
C ALA A 82 12.17 -0.21 -6.79
N PRO A 83 12.92 -1.23 -6.47
CA PRO A 83 13.15 -1.57 -5.06
C PRO A 83 13.86 -0.44 -4.32
N ARG A 84 13.54 -0.30 -3.05
CA ARG A 84 14.18 0.70 -2.19
C ARG A 84 14.60 0.03 -0.91
N THR A 85 15.68 0.52 -0.32
CA THR A 85 16.09 0.09 1.01
C THR A 85 15.74 1.19 2.00
N ILE A 86 14.94 0.85 3.00
CA ILE A 86 14.50 1.80 4.00
C ILE A 86 15.01 1.34 5.34
N ARG A 87 16.02 2.04 5.85
CA ARG A 87 16.62 1.72 7.13
C ARG A 87 16.98 0.25 7.27
N GLY A 88 17.60 -0.27 6.22
CA GLY A 88 18.10 -1.65 6.24
C GLY A 88 17.12 -2.71 5.77
N GLN A 89 15.88 -2.34 5.47
CA GLN A 89 14.90 -3.31 4.97
C GLN A 89 14.53 -2.98 3.54
N GLU A 90 14.60 -3.96 2.68
CA GLU A 90 14.26 -3.76 1.28
C GLU A 90 12.75 -3.75 1.08
N SER A 91 12.27 -2.80 0.29
CA SER A 91 10.85 -2.72 -0.07
C SER A 91 10.73 -2.88 -1.57
N ARG A 92 10.00 -3.88 -2.01
CA ARG A 92 9.83 -4.19 -3.44
C ARG A 92 8.38 -3.98 -3.82
N GLY A 93 7.96 -2.74 -3.79
CA GLY A 93 6.60 -2.37 -4.13
C GLY A 93 6.04 -1.42 -3.08
N MET A 94 4.79 -1.08 -3.26
CA MET A 94 4.12 -0.15 -2.36
C MET A 94 2.67 -0.59 -2.18
N ILE A 95 2.25 -0.70 -0.93
CA ILE A 95 0.86 -1.02 -0.63
C ILE A 95 0.01 0.22 -0.90
N LEU A 96 -1.18 0.02 -1.38
CA LEU A 96 -2.10 1.12 -1.64
C LEU A 96 -3.05 1.28 -0.45
N ALA A 97 -3.24 2.51 -0.04
CA ALA A 97 -4.14 2.83 1.06
C ALA A 97 -4.79 4.17 0.77
N ALA A 98 -6.00 4.33 1.25
CA ALA A 98 -6.73 5.59 1.12
C ALA A 98 -6.50 6.41 2.38
N SER A 99 -6.29 7.70 2.21
CA SER A 99 -6.13 8.62 3.33
C SER A 99 -7.10 9.78 3.16
N ASP A 100 -7.65 10.24 4.25
CA ASP A 100 -8.60 11.35 4.19
C ASP A 100 -7.95 12.71 4.43
N ALA A 101 -6.62 12.73 4.51
CA ALA A 101 -5.87 13.98 4.67
C ALA A 101 -4.48 13.76 4.10
N PRO A 102 -3.73 14.81 3.83
CA PRO A 102 -2.39 14.67 3.27
C PRO A 102 -1.47 13.87 4.17
N SER A 103 -0.53 13.19 3.56
CA SER A 103 0.37 12.31 4.28
C SER A 103 1.30 13.07 5.21
N ASP A 104 1.50 14.36 4.97
CA ASP A 104 2.38 15.15 5.81
C ASP A 104 1.61 15.89 6.89
N ASP A 105 0.37 15.51 7.16
CA ASP A 105 -0.40 16.12 8.20
C ASP A 105 0.24 15.77 9.53
N ALA A 106 0.94 16.71 10.08
CA ALA A 106 1.68 16.48 11.31
C ALA A 106 0.79 16.34 12.52
N ALA A 107 -0.45 16.74 12.43
CA ALA A 107 -1.34 16.61 13.56
C ALA A 107 -1.80 15.19 13.80
N GLY A 108 -1.57 14.30 12.85
CA GLY A 108 -1.98 12.91 13.02
C GLY A 108 -3.47 12.73 12.98
N GLU A 109 -4.15 13.66 12.36
CA GLU A 109 -5.59 13.63 12.35
C GLU A 109 -6.17 12.88 11.18
N ARG A 110 -5.37 12.24 10.38
CA ARG A 110 -5.88 11.55 9.22
C ARG A 110 -6.15 10.10 9.53
N ASN A 111 -7.04 9.51 8.76
CA ASN A 111 -7.26 8.08 8.76
C ASN A 111 -6.59 7.50 7.54
N VAL A 112 -6.05 6.31 7.69
CA VAL A 112 -5.45 5.58 6.57
C VAL A 112 -6.05 4.20 6.56
N VAL A 113 -6.64 3.83 5.42
CA VAL A 113 -7.32 2.56 5.27
C VAL A 113 -6.73 1.84 4.07
N VAL A 114 -6.24 0.64 4.28
CA VAL A 114 -5.62 -0.17 3.23
C VAL A 114 -6.69 -0.63 2.27
N LEU A 115 -6.38 -0.64 0.99
CA LEU A 115 -7.32 -1.10 -0.02
C LEU A 115 -7.33 -2.62 -0.08
N THR A 116 -8.51 -3.19 -0.22
CA THR A 116 -8.68 -4.64 -0.29
C THR A 116 -9.72 -4.96 -1.33
N PRO A 117 -9.62 -6.10 -2.01
CA PRO A 117 -10.68 -6.51 -2.93
C PRO A 117 -11.95 -6.82 -2.15
N MET A 118 -13.09 -6.59 -2.77
CA MET A 118 -14.36 -6.83 -2.16
C MET A 118 -14.66 -8.33 -2.02
N GLY A 119 -14.02 -9.16 -2.78
CA GLY A 119 -14.20 -10.61 -2.72
C GLY A 119 -12.87 -11.32 -2.77
N GLU A 120 -12.91 -12.63 -2.66
CA GLU A 120 -11.69 -13.41 -2.70
C GLU A 120 -11.19 -13.56 -4.11
N ILE A 121 -9.90 -13.44 -4.28
CA ILE A 121 -9.25 -13.59 -5.57
C ILE A 121 -7.82 -14.03 -5.31
N PRO A 122 -7.24 -14.87 -6.16
CA PRO A 122 -5.89 -15.40 -5.88
C PRO A 122 -4.81 -14.35 -5.84
N PRO A 123 -3.77 -14.56 -5.04
CA PRO A 123 -2.62 -13.66 -5.04
C PRO A 123 -2.00 -13.60 -6.43
N GLY A 124 -1.57 -12.42 -6.82
CA GLY A 124 -1.02 -12.20 -8.15
C GLY A 124 -2.03 -11.73 -9.17
N SER A 125 -3.32 -11.66 -8.78
CA SER A 125 -4.35 -11.18 -9.71
C SER A 125 -4.08 -9.74 -10.12
N ILE A 126 -4.33 -9.45 -11.38
CA ILE A 126 -4.03 -8.13 -11.95
C ILE A 126 -5.16 -7.17 -11.63
N VAL A 127 -4.80 -5.96 -11.26
CA VAL A 127 -5.75 -4.88 -11.01
C VAL A 127 -5.62 -3.87 -12.14
N SER A 128 -6.71 -3.51 -12.73
CA SER A 128 -6.68 -2.55 -13.86
C SER A 128 -7.89 -1.62 -13.83
#